data_7d416cada3076e276c9f829a8807731b
#
_entry.id   7d416cada3076e276c9f829a8807731b
#
_cell.length_a   1.000
_cell.length_b   1.000
_cell.length_c   1.000
_cell.angle_alpha   90.00
_cell.angle_beta   90.00
_cell.angle_gamma   90.00
#
_symmetry.space_group_name_H-M   'P 1'
#
loop_
_entity.id
_entity.type
_entity.pdbx_description
1 polymer ?
#
loop_
_entity_poly.entity_id
_entity_poly.type
_entity_poly.pdbx_seq_one_letter_code
_entity_poly.pdbx_strand_id
1 'polypeptide(L)'
;MGILSTLLRAVTWWNGQTLNTQLFTWRKGVKVGEDEAGNIFYQTRDNAKRWVIFNGEAEASCVSPDWHGWLHHTWDEPPNSTPLVHKAWEKPHLPTLTGTVMAYAPAGSIRKTTPRSRSDYEAWTPE
;
A
#
# COMPACT_ATOMS: atom_id res chain seq x y z
N MET A 1 -14.51 5.76 21.98
CA MET A 1 -13.51 6.67 21.38
C MET A 1 -13.51 7.98 22.20
N GLY A 2 -12.33 8.42 22.65
CA GLY A 2 -12.24 9.63 23.47
C GLY A 2 -12.33 10.91 22.62
N ILE A 3 -12.79 12.01 23.24
CA ILE A 3 -12.88 13.34 22.62
C ILE A 3 -11.53 13.76 22.00
N LEU A 4 -10.42 13.42 22.65
CA LEU A 4 -9.07 13.71 22.18
C LEU A 4 -8.75 13.01 20.85
N SER A 5 -9.17 11.75 20.69
CA SER A 5 -8.96 11.02 19.44
C SER A 5 -9.78 11.61 18.28
N THR A 6 -10.95 12.15 18.57
CA THR A 6 -11.77 12.82 17.55
C THR A 6 -11.16 14.17 17.15
N LEU A 7 -10.62 14.92 18.10
CA LEU A 7 -9.91 16.18 17.82
C LEU A 7 -8.62 15.94 17.02
N LEU A 8 -7.85 14.90 17.38
CA LEU A 8 -6.65 14.53 16.61
C LEU A 8 -7.00 14.16 15.17
N ARG A 9 -8.09 13.41 14.93
CA ARG A 9 -8.57 13.10 13.58
C ARG A 9 -8.97 14.31 12.76
N ALA A 10 -9.36 15.41 13.39
CA ALA A 10 -9.69 16.64 12.67
C ALA A 10 -8.46 17.32 12.05
N VAL A 11 -7.27 17.09 12.63
CA VAL A 11 -6.02 17.75 12.22
C VAL A 11 -4.99 16.79 11.60
N THR A 12 -5.20 15.46 11.71
CA THR A 12 -4.28 14.47 11.13
C THR A 12 -4.85 13.90 9.82
N TRP A 13 -4.01 13.81 8.80
CA TRP A 13 -4.37 13.23 7.49
C TRP A 13 -3.58 11.96 7.16
N TRP A 14 -2.54 11.64 7.93
CA TRP A 14 -1.61 10.54 7.67
C TRP A 14 -1.97 9.23 8.35
N ASN A 15 -3.01 9.21 9.16
CA ASN A 15 -3.43 8.00 9.88
C ASN A 15 -4.91 7.71 9.63
N GLY A 16 -5.17 6.65 8.86
CA GLY A 16 -6.49 6.17 8.52
C GLY A 16 -7.23 7.11 7.58
N GLN A 17 -8.03 8.01 8.12
CA GLN A 17 -8.86 8.93 7.35
C GLN A 17 -9.12 10.25 8.09
N THR A 18 -9.32 11.32 7.34
CA THR A 18 -9.77 12.61 7.88
C THR A 18 -11.28 12.59 8.19
N LEU A 19 -11.75 13.52 9.03
CA LEU A 19 -13.19 13.68 9.30
C LEU A 19 -13.99 13.94 8.02
N ASN A 20 -13.43 14.72 7.11
CA ASN A 20 -14.11 15.02 5.84
C ASN A 20 -14.27 13.77 4.97
N THR A 21 -13.23 12.94 4.88
CA THR A 21 -13.31 11.64 4.18
C THR A 21 -14.33 10.73 4.83
N GLN A 22 -14.38 10.69 6.17
CA GLN A 22 -15.35 9.89 6.90
C GLN A 22 -16.79 10.34 6.62
N LEU A 23 -17.05 11.65 6.64
CA LEU A 23 -18.36 12.21 6.32
C LEU A 23 -18.77 11.92 4.87
N PHE A 24 -17.83 12.09 3.93
CA PHE A 24 -18.06 11.78 2.51
C PHE A 24 -18.39 10.29 2.32
N THR A 25 -17.60 9.40 2.95
CA THR A 25 -17.81 7.96 2.89
C THR A 25 -19.17 7.57 3.46
N TRP A 26 -19.55 8.15 4.59
CA TRP A 26 -20.85 7.89 5.19
C TRP A 26 -22.04 8.33 4.29
N ARG A 27 -21.91 9.47 3.58
CA ARG A 27 -22.99 9.99 2.72
C ARG A 27 -23.07 9.29 1.35
N LYS A 28 -21.94 8.99 0.74
CA LYS A 28 -21.84 8.58 -0.67
C LYS A 28 -21.16 7.24 -0.90
N GLY A 29 -20.48 6.71 0.11
CA GLY A 29 -19.71 5.49 0.00
C GLY A 29 -20.57 4.23 0.04
N VAL A 30 -20.28 3.31 -0.85
CA VAL A 30 -20.75 1.92 -0.81
C VAL A 30 -19.52 1.06 -0.58
N LYS A 31 -19.51 0.28 0.51
CA LYS A 31 -18.40 -0.65 0.78
C LYS A 31 -18.37 -1.74 -0.29
N VAL A 32 -17.21 -1.93 -0.90
CA VAL A 32 -16.96 -2.94 -1.94
C VAL A 32 -16.29 -4.17 -1.35
N GLY A 33 -15.26 -3.97 -0.53
CA GLY A 33 -14.52 -5.06 0.08
C GLY A 33 -13.44 -4.59 1.03
N GLU A 34 -12.63 -5.55 1.46
CA GLU A 34 -11.54 -5.36 2.40
C GLU A 34 -10.38 -6.25 1.96
N ASP A 35 -9.16 -5.79 2.11
CA ASP A 35 -7.96 -6.57 1.82
C ASP A 35 -7.42 -7.29 3.08
N GLU A 36 -6.36 -8.08 2.90
CA GLU A 36 -5.72 -8.84 3.97
C GLU A 36 -5.07 -7.95 5.04
N ALA A 37 -4.71 -6.71 4.69
CA ALA A 37 -4.15 -5.73 5.61
C ALA A 37 -5.23 -4.98 6.42
N GLY A 38 -6.50 -5.20 6.12
CA GLY A 38 -7.63 -4.53 6.75
C GLY A 38 -7.96 -3.16 6.16
N ASN A 39 -7.45 -2.84 4.97
CA ASN A 39 -7.86 -1.65 4.24
C ASN A 39 -9.26 -1.87 3.65
N ILE A 40 -10.12 -0.87 3.75
CA ILE A 40 -11.51 -0.97 3.31
C ILE A 40 -11.72 -0.13 2.06
N PHE A 41 -12.28 -0.74 1.03
CA PHE A 41 -12.48 -0.12 -0.28
C PHE A 41 -13.93 0.29 -0.47
N TYR A 42 -14.10 1.49 -0.98
CA TYR A 42 -15.39 2.11 -1.22
C TYR A 42 -15.50 2.63 -2.64
N GLN A 43 -16.72 2.73 -3.13
CA GLN A 43 -17.04 3.40 -4.39
C GLN A 43 -18.30 4.25 -4.23
N THR A 44 -18.51 5.18 -5.16
CA THR A 44 -19.81 5.85 -5.31
C THR A 44 -20.83 4.91 -5.99
N ARG A 45 -22.11 5.18 -5.82
CA ARG A 45 -23.19 4.37 -6.43
C ARG A 45 -23.12 4.33 -7.96
N ASP A 46 -22.63 5.37 -8.58
CA ASP A 46 -22.42 5.50 -10.02
C ASP A 46 -21.05 4.94 -10.48
N ASN A 47 -20.26 4.38 -9.56
CA ASN A 47 -18.91 3.87 -9.81
C ASN A 47 -17.92 4.90 -10.39
N ALA A 48 -18.27 6.19 -10.33
CA ALA A 48 -17.41 7.26 -10.86
C ALA A 48 -16.16 7.52 -10.00
N LYS A 49 -16.26 7.25 -8.69
CA LYS A 49 -15.15 7.44 -7.74
C LYS A 49 -14.95 6.20 -6.90
N ARG A 50 -13.68 5.82 -6.73
CA ARG A 50 -13.23 4.73 -5.87
C ARG A 50 -12.18 5.26 -4.91
N TRP A 51 -12.20 4.83 -3.67
CA TRP A 51 -11.21 5.21 -2.66
C TRP A 51 -11.01 4.12 -1.62
N VAL A 52 -9.95 4.24 -0.86
CA VAL A 52 -9.57 3.33 0.21
C VAL A 52 -9.53 4.06 1.54
N ILE A 53 -9.96 3.40 2.60
CA ILE A 53 -9.73 3.80 3.99
C ILE A 53 -8.66 2.86 4.54
N PHE A 54 -7.50 3.42 4.83
CA PHE A 54 -6.35 2.66 5.32
C PHE A 54 -6.55 2.19 6.76
N ASN A 55 -6.10 0.99 7.03
CA ASN A 55 -5.97 0.46 8.39
C ASN A 55 -4.59 0.85 8.95
N GLY A 56 -4.49 2.06 9.50
CA GLY A 56 -3.25 2.61 10.02
C GLY A 56 -2.71 3.76 9.19
N GLU A 57 -1.43 3.70 8.83
CA GLU A 57 -0.78 4.76 8.05
C GLU A 57 -1.36 4.87 6.65
N ALA A 58 -1.67 6.11 6.23
CA ALA A 58 -2.25 6.40 4.93
C ALA A 58 -1.14 6.45 3.86
N GLU A 59 -0.68 5.29 3.44
CA GLU A 59 0.37 5.13 2.43
C GLU A 59 -0.11 4.24 1.28
N ALA A 60 0.07 4.71 0.05
CA ALA A 60 -0.41 4.03 -1.15
C ALA A 60 0.20 2.63 -1.36
N SER A 61 1.44 2.40 -0.90
CA SER A 61 2.09 1.09 -1.00
C SER A 61 1.47 0.01 -0.11
N CYS A 62 0.61 0.40 0.86
CA CYS A 62 -0.13 -0.54 1.68
C CYS A 62 -1.27 -1.23 0.93
N VAL A 63 -1.64 -0.73 -0.26
CA VAL A 63 -2.68 -1.34 -1.11
C VAL A 63 -2.07 -2.47 -1.93
N SER A 64 -2.69 -3.66 -1.89
CA SER A 64 -2.25 -4.79 -2.70
C SER A 64 -2.41 -4.51 -4.21
N PRO A 65 -1.60 -5.15 -5.10
CA PRO A 65 -1.66 -4.92 -6.54
C PRO A 65 -3.05 -5.15 -7.14
N ASP A 66 -3.79 -6.14 -6.67
CA ASP A 66 -5.11 -6.49 -7.15
C ASP A 66 -6.11 -5.36 -6.89
N TRP A 67 -6.12 -4.86 -5.67
CA TRP A 67 -6.95 -3.72 -5.29
C TRP A 67 -6.48 -2.41 -5.91
N HIS A 68 -5.16 -2.24 -6.12
CA HIS A 68 -4.61 -1.08 -6.79
C HIS A 68 -5.15 -0.94 -8.23
N GLY A 69 -5.18 -2.03 -8.98
CA GLY A 69 -5.72 -2.02 -10.33
C GLY A 69 -7.21 -1.68 -10.37
N TRP A 70 -8.00 -2.23 -9.45
CA TRP A 70 -9.40 -1.86 -9.32
C TRP A 70 -9.56 -0.38 -8.91
N LEU A 71 -8.80 0.09 -7.94
CA LEU A 71 -8.85 1.46 -7.44
C LEU A 71 -8.56 2.50 -8.54
N HIS A 72 -7.66 2.16 -9.48
CA HIS A 72 -7.27 2.99 -10.61
C HIS A 72 -8.09 2.76 -11.89
N HIS A 73 -9.21 2.06 -11.80
CA HIS A 73 -10.07 1.73 -12.95
C HIS A 73 -9.36 0.96 -14.08
N THR A 74 -8.32 0.19 -13.75
CA THR A 74 -7.67 -0.71 -14.72
C THR A 74 -8.59 -1.87 -15.07
N TRP A 75 -9.39 -2.34 -14.11
CA TRP A 75 -10.50 -3.28 -14.32
C TRP A 75 -11.73 -2.85 -13.49
N ASP A 76 -12.90 -3.28 -13.92
CA ASP A 76 -14.17 -2.84 -13.32
C ASP A 76 -14.60 -3.68 -12.13
N GLU A 77 -14.33 -4.98 -12.18
CA GLU A 77 -14.70 -5.92 -11.13
C GLU A 77 -13.71 -5.91 -9.97
N PRO A 78 -14.19 -5.87 -8.72
CA PRO A 78 -13.31 -5.94 -7.57
C PRO A 78 -12.72 -7.36 -7.38
N PRO A 79 -11.51 -7.47 -6.79
CA PRO A 79 -10.81 -8.76 -6.64
C PRO A 79 -11.57 -9.81 -5.81
N ASN A 80 -12.47 -9.38 -4.93
CA ASN A 80 -13.30 -10.30 -4.14
C ASN A 80 -14.42 -10.98 -4.95
N SER A 81 -14.88 -10.38 -6.05
CA SER A 81 -15.85 -11.00 -6.97
C SER A 81 -15.17 -11.72 -8.13
N THR A 82 -14.09 -11.17 -8.64
CA THR A 82 -13.32 -11.75 -9.75
C THR A 82 -11.85 -11.80 -9.38
N PRO A 83 -11.41 -12.85 -8.64
CA PRO A 83 -10.02 -12.98 -8.24
C PRO A 83 -9.08 -13.04 -9.44
N LEU A 84 -7.97 -12.34 -9.36
CA LEU A 84 -6.93 -12.39 -10.38
C LEU A 84 -6.11 -13.68 -10.28
N VAL A 85 -5.65 -14.17 -11.42
CA VAL A 85 -4.82 -15.37 -11.49
C VAL A 85 -3.37 -14.99 -11.20
N HIS A 86 -2.84 -15.44 -10.06
CA HIS A 86 -1.46 -15.24 -9.65
C HIS A 86 -0.54 -16.29 -10.25
N LYS A 87 0.68 -15.87 -10.61
CA LYS A 87 1.72 -16.77 -11.09
C LYS A 87 2.45 -17.44 -9.92
N ALA A 88 2.97 -18.63 -10.13
CA ALA A 88 3.67 -19.39 -9.09
C ALA A 88 4.92 -18.69 -8.53
N TRP A 89 5.51 -17.75 -9.27
CA TRP A 89 6.67 -16.97 -8.85
C TRP A 89 6.31 -15.66 -8.14
N GLU A 90 5.03 -15.28 -8.08
CA GLU A 90 4.59 -14.08 -7.37
C GLU A 90 4.74 -14.26 -5.87
N LYS A 91 5.27 -13.24 -5.22
CA LYS A 91 5.43 -13.19 -3.76
C LYS A 91 4.29 -12.42 -3.12
N PRO A 92 3.97 -12.69 -1.85
CA PRO A 92 3.02 -11.88 -1.11
C PRO A 92 3.39 -10.41 -1.14
N HIS A 93 2.39 -9.54 -1.26
CA HIS A 93 2.59 -8.10 -1.27
C HIS A 93 3.18 -7.62 0.06
N LEU A 94 4.15 -6.73 -0.02
CA LEU A 94 4.72 -6.02 1.12
C LEU A 94 4.68 -4.52 0.84
N PRO A 95 4.26 -3.70 1.81
CA PRO A 95 4.39 -2.25 1.71
C PRO A 95 5.85 -1.82 1.52
N THR A 96 6.08 -0.60 1.04
CA THR A 96 7.43 -0.08 0.91
C THR A 96 8.15 -0.04 2.26
N LEU A 97 9.37 -0.55 2.27
CA LEU A 97 10.20 -0.58 3.48
C LEU A 97 11.15 0.62 3.56
N THR A 98 11.09 1.54 2.58
CA THR A 98 11.92 2.74 2.55
C THR A 98 11.75 3.57 3.83
N GLY A 99 12.85 3.98 4.42
CA GLY A 99 12.85 4.71 5.69
C GLY A 99 12.79 3.83 6.95
N THR A 100 12.59 2.52 6.81
CA THR A 100 12.57 1.57 7.93
C THR A 100 13.93 0.87 8.09
N VAL A 101 14.13 0.20 9.22
CA VAL A 101 15.31 -0.64 9.44
C VAL A 101 15.35 -1.88 8.53
N MET A 102 14.21 -2.26 7.98
CA MET A 102 14.06 -3.40 7.06
C MET A 102 14.33 -3.02 5.60
N ALA A 103 14.54 -1.73 5.30
CA ALA A 103 14.83 -1.30 3.94
C ALA A 103 16.11 -1.94 3.42
N TYR A 104 16.10 -2.30 2.13
CA TYR A 104 17.26 -2.90 1.48
C TYR A 104 18.52 -2.05 1.66
N ALA A 105 19.60 -2.69 2.07
CA ALA A 105 20.93 -2.09 2.18
C ALA A 105 21.92 -3.00 1.47
N PRO A 106 22.58 -2.54 0.39
CA PRO A 106 23.59 -3.33 -0.32
C PRO A 106 24.81 -3.55 0.56
N ALA A 107 25.56 -4.62 0.26
CA ALA A 107 26.84 -4.87 0.91
C ALA A 107 27.78 -3.68 0.69
N GLY A 108 28.51 -3.29 1.74
CA GLY A 108 29.41 -2.12 1.70
C GLY A 108 28.71 -0.77 1.91
N SER A 109 27.39 -0.74 2.14
CA SER A 109 26.69 0.48 2.57
C SER A 109 26.98 0.78 4.05
N ILE A 110 26.81 2.04 4.45
CA ILE A 110 26.97 2.47 5.88
C ILE A 110 26.06 1.66 6.82
N ARG A 111 24.92 1.19 6.31
CA ARG A 111 23.94 0.41 7.08
C ARG A 111 24.28 -1.07 7.20
N LYS A 112 25.28 -1.56 6.47
CA LYS A 112 25.65 -2.98 6.42
C LYS A 112 27.17 -3.10 6.54
N THR A 113 27.62 -3.73 7.61
CA THR A 113 29.07 -3.92 7.90
C THR A 113 29.75 -4.93 6.99
N THR A 114 28.97 -5.75 6.27
CA THR A 114 29.52 -6.74 5.35
C THR A 114 30.20 -6.06 4.16
N PRO A 115 31.48 -6.33 3.88
CA PRO A 115 32.16 -5.75 2.73
C PRO A 115 31.46 -6.08 1.42
N ARG A 116 31.54 -5.17 0.45
CA ARG A 116 31.04 -5.45 -0.89
C ARG A 116 31.87 -6.58 -1.50
N SER A 117 31.21 -7.65 -1.92
CA SER A 117 31.83 -8.66 -2.78
C SER A 117 31.98 -8.07 -4.18
N ARG A 118 33.17 -8.14 -4.76
CA ARG A 118 33.45 -7.74 -6.16
C ARG A 118 33.35 -8.93 -7.12
N SER A 119 32.63 -9.96 -6.77
CA SER A 119 32.44 -11.15 -7.61
C SER A 119 31.63 -10.89 -8.89
N ASP A 120 31.00 -9.74 -8.97
CA ASP A 120 30.23 -9.27 -10.12
C ASP A 120 31.08 -8.59 -11.22
N TYR A 121 32.37 -8.38 -10.96
CA TYR A 121 33.30 -7.77 -11.91
C TYR A 121 34.66 -8.47 -11.84
N GLU A 122 35.05 -9.07 -12.97
CA GLU A 122 36.38 -9.60 -13.19
C GLU A 122 37.16 -8.60 -14.08
N ALA A 123 38.25 -8.06 -13.53
CA ALA A 123 39.07 -7.10 -14.27
C ALA A 123 39.75 -7.82 -15.43
N TRP A 124 39.64 -7.27 -16.65
CA TRP A 124 40.41 -7.73 -17.81
C TRP A 124 41.88 -7.56 -17.56
N THR A 125 42.66 -8.61 -17.81
CA THR A 125 44.13 -8.61 -17.79
C THR A 125 44.67 -8.87 -19.19
N PRO A 126 45.58 -8.04 -19.73
CA PRO A 126 46.17 -8.30 -21.02
C PRO A 126 47.04 -9.57 -20.97
N GLU A 127 46.97 -10.38 -21.99
CA GLU A 127 47.85 -11.55 -22.20
C GLU A 127 49.27 -11.10 -22.62
#